data_60be21376998fd7328ee5030790311b5
#
_entry.id   60be21376998fd7328ee5030790311b5
#
_cell.length_a   1.000
_cell.length_b   1.000
_cell.length_c   1.000
_cell.angle_alpha   90.00
_cell.angle_beta   90.00
_cell.angle_gamma   90.00
#
_symmetry.space_group_name_H-M   'P 1'
#
loop_
_entity.id
_entity.type
_entity.pdbx_description
1 polymer ?
#
loop_
_entity_poly.entity_id
_entity_poly.type
_entity_poly.pdbx_seq_one_letter_code
_entity_poly.pdbx_strand_id
1 'polypeptide(L)'
;MARSMGRVYAYLLLRTEPSDIEQIAADLDLSRSATWSAARSLEGFGHIRRHTTPGTKRARYAQSNDYGAPLGEQFKLLSNMALLLTAVRGAVADPKAAQTITRRAKFYREMEAVIRDGIQKHRTPGD
;
A
#
# COMPACT_ATOMS: atom_id res chain seq x y z
N MET A 1 -9.20 -9.40 -4.05
CA MET A 1 -8.29 -10.02 -3.06
C MET A 1 -8.65 -11.48 -2.88
N ALA A 2 -7.68 -12.37 -2.88
CA ALA A 2 -7.94 -13.79 -2.65
C ALA A 2 -8.47 -14.02 -1.22
N ARG A 3 -9.32 -15.03 -1.07
CA ARG A 3 -9.95 -15.36 0.22
C ARG A 3 -8.92 -15.60 1.34
N SER A 4 -7.84 -16.32 1.02
CA SER A 4 -6.78 -16.60 2.00
C SER A 4 -6.06 -15.32 2.44
N MET A 5 -5.86 -14.36 1.55
CA MET A 5 -5.26 -13.08 1.91
C MET A 5 -6.11 -12.33 2.94
N GLY A 6 -7.42 -12.27 2.73
CA GLY A 6 -8.33 -11.63 3.67
C GLY A 6 -8.31 -12.30 5.04
N ARG A 7 -8.28 -13.63 5.06
CA ARG A 7 -8.23 -14.40 6.31
C ARG A 7 -6.92 -14.18 7.07
N VAL A 8 -5.80 -14.21 6.37
CA VAL A 8 -4.48 -13.96 6.98
C VAL A 8 -4.39 -12.54 7.51
N TYR A 9 -4.85 -11.57 6.73
CA TYR A 9 -4.84 -10.17 7.15
C TYR A 9 -5.70 -9.96 8.40
N ALA A 10 -6.93 -10.47 8.40
CA ALA A 10 -7.83 -10.36 9.57
C ALA A 10 -7.22 -11.01 10.81
N TYR A 11 -6.59 -12.17 10.63
CA TYR A 11 -5.89 -12.86 11.72
C TYR A 11 -4.82 -11.96 12.35
N LEU A 12 -3.98 -11.35 11.51
CA LEU A 12 -2.89 -10.50 12.00
C LEU A 12 -3.38 -9.20 12.62
N LEU A 13 -4.51 -8.66 12.14
CA LEU A 13 -5.10 -7.46 12.75
C LEU A 13 -5.57 -7.71 14.17
N LEU A 14 -5.95 -8.95 14.51
CA LEU A 14 -6.45 -9.32 15.83
C LEU A 14 -5.34 -9.76 16.78
N ARG A 15 -4.10 -9.88 16.31
CA ARG A 15 -2.97 -10.32 17.12
C ARG A 15 -2.19 -9.12 17.67
N THR A 16 -1.77 -9.23 18.92
CA THR A 16 -0.90 -8.23 19.55
C THR A 16 0.57 -8.50 19.34
N GLU A 17 0.93 -9.74 19.02
CA GLU A 17 2.31 -10.16 18.78
C GLU A 17 2.48 -10.68 17.34
N PRO A 18 3.67 -10.52 16.74
CA PRO A 18 3.92 -11.11 15.42
C PRO A 18 3.76 -12.62 15.45
N SER A 19 3.31 -13.18 14.33
CA SER A 19 3.06 -14.63 14.19
C SER A 19 3.84 -15.18 13.02
N ASP A 20 4.37 -16.40 13.15
CA ASP A 20 5.05 -17.07 12.05
C ASP A 20 4.04 -17.82 11.16
N ILE A 21 4.53 -18.27 9.99
CA ILE A 21 3.68 -18.93 9.00
C ILE A 21 3.04 -20.19 9.55
N GLU A 22 3.77 -20.98 10.33
CA GLU A 22 3.27 -22.25 10.88
C GLU A 22 2.10 -22.01 11.82
N GLN A 23 2.20 -21.01 12.69
CA GLN A 23 1.14 -20.67 13.62
C GLN A 23 -0.11 -20.16 12.89
N ILE A 24 0.08 -19.26 11.93
CA ILE A 24 -1.04 -18.71 11.14
C ILE A 24 -1.76 -19.84 10.38
N ALA A 25 -1.00 -20.70 9.72
CA ALA A 25 -1.55 -21.83 8.95
C ALA A 25 -2.35 -22.77 9.85
N ALA A 26 -1.82 -23.11 11.00
CA ALA A 26 -2.48 -24.00 11.95
C ALA A 26 -3.79 -23.38 12.48
N ASP A 27 -3.74 -22.11 12.87
CA ASP A 27 -4.90 -21.43 13.46
C ASP A 27 -6.01 -21.19 12.43
N LEU A 28 -5.67 -21.00 11.17
CA LEU A 28 -6.63 -20.75 10.09
C LEU A 28 -7.00 -22.00 9.30
N ASP A 29 -6.39 -23.13 9.62
CA ASP A 29 -6.57 -24.38 8.87
C ASP A 29 -6.29 -24.17 7.37
N LEU A 30 -5.18 -23.54 7.08
CA LEU A 30 -4.67 -23.32 5.73
C LEU A 30 -3.39 -24.12 5.53
N SER A 31 -3.09 -24.44 4.28
CA SER A 31 -1.80 -25.04 3.96
C SER A 31 -0.69 -24.03 4.21
N ARG A 32 0.50 -24.52 4.48
CA ARG A 32 1.68 -23.69 4.68
C ARG A 32 1.97 -22.84 3.44
N SER A 33 1.84 -23.45 2.27
CA SER A 33 2.05 -22.80 0.97
C SER A 33 1.06 -21.67 0.72
N ALA A 34 -0.23 -21.89 0.97
CA ALA A 34 -1.27 -20.87 0.82
C ALA A 34 -1.06 -19.71 1.79
N THR A 35 -0.69 -20.02 3.03
CA THR A 35 -0.42 -19.01 4.06
C THR A 35 0.80 -18.16 3.67
N TRP A 36 1.88 -18.79 3.23
CA TRP A 36 3.08 -18.10 2.79
C TRP A 36 2.80 -17.17 1.60
N SER A 37 2.07 -17.66 0.59
CA SER A 37 1.68 -16.84 -0.57
C SER A 37 0.85 -15.63 -0.17
N ALA A 38 -0.12 -15.83 0.73
CA ALA A 38 -0.96 -14.74 1.22
C ALA A 38 -0.13 -13.70 1.98
N ALA A 39 0.75 -14.14 2.88
CA ALA A 39 1.60 -13.24 3.65
C ALA A 39 2.56 -12.46 2.75
N ARG A 40 3.15 -13.12 1.75
CA ARG A 40 4.05 -12.46 0.80
C ARG A 40 3.33 -11.39 0.00
N SER A 41 2.12 -11.65 -0.46
CA SER A 41 1.32 -10.66 -1.19
C SER A 41 0.95 -9.48 -0.31
N LEU A 42 0.52 -9.73 0.93
CA LEU A 42 0.17 -8.68 1.89
C LEU A 42 1.38 -7.81 2.23
N GLU A 43 2.55 -8.43 2.40
CA GLU A 43 3.79 -7.72 2.63
C GLU A 43 4.16 -6.84 1.43
N GLY A 44 4.05 -7.40 0.22
CA GLY A 44 4.34 -6.68 -1.01
C GLY A 44 3.45 -5.46 -1.21
N PHE A 45 2.20 -5.51 -0.78
CA PHE A 45 1.28 -4.37 -0.83
C PHE A 45 1.43 -3.42 0.37
N GLY A 46 2.27 -3.75 1.34
CA GLY A 46 2.49 -2.90 2.51
C GLY A 46 1.46 -3.01 3.62
N HIS A 47 0.58 -4.02 3.56
CA HIS A 47 -0.44 -4.22 4.60
C HIS A 47 0.12 -4.83 5.88
N ILE A 48 1.18 -5.62 5.77
CA ILE A 48 1.84 -6.27 6.89
C ILE A 48 3.34 -6.08 6.80
N ARG A 49 4.02 -6.23 7.92
CA ARG A 49 5.48 -6.20 8.03
C ARG A 49 6.01 -7.56 8.41
N ARG A 50 7.17 -7.88 7.86
CA ARG A 50 7.94 -9.06 8.25
C ARG A 50 8.98 -8.67 9.27
N HIS A 51 9.01 -9.40 10.38
CA HIS A 51 9.99 -9.23 11.45
C HIS A 51 10.93 -10.42 11.46
N THR A 52 12.22 -10.17 11.41
CA THR A 52 13.26 -11.20 11.52
C THR A 52 14.07 -10.94 12.78
N THR A 53 14.40 -12.02 13.50
CA THR A 53 15.25 -11.93 14.69
C THR A 53 16.67 -12.36 14.30
N PRO A 54 17.72 -11.59 14.69
CA PRO A 54 19.09 -11.99 14.43
C PRO A 54 19.38 -13.38 14.99
N GLY A 55 20.04 -14.23 14.18
CA GLY A 55 20.39 -15.59 14.57
C GLY A 55 19.32 -16.63 14.27
N THR A 56 18.14 -16.25 13.76
CA THR A 56 17.12 -17.19 13.31
C THR A 56 16.74 -16.90 11.87
N LYS A 57 16.35 -17.94 11.13
CA LYS A 57 15.79 -17.80 9.78
C LYS A 57 14.26 -17.64 9.79
N ARG A 58 13.66 -17.69 10.97
CA ARG A 58 12.22 -17.67 11.12
C ARG A 58 11.71 -16.25 11.01
N ALA A 59 10.82 -16.02 10.05
CA ALA A 59 10.15 -14.74 9.88
C ALA A 59 8.83 -14.75 10.62
N ARG A 60 8.49 -13.63 11.25
CA ARG A 60 7.20 -13.38 11.87
C ARG A 60 6.53 -12.22 11.17
N TYR A 61 5.22 -12.20 11.18
CA TYR A 61 4.43 -11.19 10.48
C TYR A 61 3.50 -10.48 11.45
N ALA A 62 3.32 -9.18 11.23
CA ALA A 62 2.40 -8.35 11.99
C ALA A 62 1.80 -7.30 11.07
N GLN A 63 0.66 -6.73 11.47
CA GLN A 63 0.07 -5.63 10.72
C GLN A 63 1.05 -4.46 10.64
N SER A 64 0.94 -3.68 9.57
CA SER A 64 1.69 -2.44 9.42
C SER A 64 0.82 -1.27 9.87
N ASN A 65 1.41 -0.34 10.64
CA ASN A 65 0.76 0.92 11.00
C ASN A 65 1.00 2.01 9.95
N ASP A 66 1.77 1.71 8.92
CA ASP A 66 2.00 2.65 7.83
C ASP A 66 0.87 2.54 6.80
N TYR A 67 -0.18 3.31 7.01
CA TYR A 67 -1.35 3.32 6.14
C TYR A 67 -1.05 3.90 4.74
N GLY A 68 0.06 4.61 4.60
CA GLY A 68 0.48 5.15 3.32
C GLY A 68 1.12 4.12 2.41
N ALA A 69 1.72 3.06 2.97
CA ALA A 69 2.44 2.07 2.19
C ALA A 69 1.57 1.42 1.10
N PRO A 70 0.33 0.97 1.38
CA PRO A 70 -0.52 0.38 0.35
C PRO A 70 -0.94 1.37 -0.75
N LEU A 71 -0.84 2.66 -0.51
CA LEU A 71 -1.24 3.72 -1.45
C LEU A 71 -0.05 4.30 -2.22
N GLY A 72 1.17 3.81 -1.96
CA GLY A 72 2.39 4.37 -2.54
C GLY A 72 2.39 4.40 -4.05
N GLU A 73 1.95 3.33 -4.71
CA GLU A 73 1.92 3.26 -6.17
C GLU A 73 0.89 4.22 -6.76
N GLN A 74 -0.29 4.32 -6.15
CA GLN A 74 -1.33 5.26 -6.56
C GLN A 74 -0.86 6.70 -6.41
N PHE A 75 -0.17 7.00 -5.32
CA PHE A 75 0.38 8.33 -5.08
C PHE A 75 1.41 8.71 -6.14
N LYS A 76 2.33 7.80 -6.47
CA LYS A 76 3.32 8.00 -7.53
C LYS A 76 2.66 8.23 -8.89
N LEU A 77 1.62 7.45 -9.19
CA LEU A 77 0.89 7.61 -10.45
C LEU A 77 0.28 9.00 -10.56
N LEU A 78 -0.38 9.49 -9.52
CA LEU A 78 -0.97 10.82 -9.51
C LEU A 78 0.08 11.92 -9.67
N SER A 79 1.20 11.82 -8.96
CA SER A 79 2.31 12.76 -9.06
C SER A 79 2.89 12.78 -10.47
N ASN A 80 3.13 11.60 -11.04
CA ASN A 80 3.71 11.48 -12.38
C ASN A 80 2.76 12.01 -13.46
N MET A 81 1.46 11.74 -13.33
CA MET A 81 0.47 12.26 -14.28
C MET A 81 0.40 13.78 -14.24
N ALA A 82 0.44 14.36 -13.06
CA ALA A 82 0.44 15.82 -12.91
C ALA A 82 1.68 16.46 -13.55
N LEU A 83 2.86 15.87 -13.31
CA LEU A 83 4.12 16.34 -13.89
C LEU A 83 4.13 16.22 -15.40
N LEU A 84 3.68 15.06 -15.91
CA LEU A 84 3.63 14.81 -17.36
C LEU A 84 2.72 15.81 -18.07
N LEU A 85 1.51 16.01 -17.56
CA LEU A 85 0.54 16.93 -18.17
C LEU A 85 1.03 18.37 -18.09
N THR A 86 1.68 18.76 -17.01
CA THR A 86 2.27 20.10 -16.88
C THR A 86 3.37 20.31 -17.92
N ALA A 87 4.21 19.30 -18.14
CA ALA A 87 5.30 19.38 -19.12
C ALA A 87 4.76 19.47 -20.56
N VAL A 88 3.72 18.69 -20.89
CA VAL A 88 3.16 18.65 -22.24
C VAL A 88 2.38 19.92 -22.59
N ARG A 89 1.79 20.58 -21.59
CA ARG A 89 0.95 21.75 -21.82
C ARG A 89 1.61 22.84 -22.66
N GLY A 90 2.90 23.09 -22.42
CA GLY A 90 3.64 24.12 -23.16
C GLY A 90 3.80 23.82 -24.64
N ALA A 91 3.66 22.57 -25.06
CA ALA A 91 3.78 22.16 -26.45
C ALA A 91 2.45 22.14 -27.21
N VAL A 92 1.32 22.40 -26.50
CA VAL A 92 -0.01 22.34 -27.11
C VAL A 92 -0.46 23.74 -27.51
N ALA A 93 -0.67 23.92 -28.81
CA ALA A 93 -1.07 25.21 -29.38
C ALA A 93 -2.58 25.47 -29.32
N ASP A 94 -3.39 24.42 -29.44
CA ASP A 94 -4.83 24.56 -29.42
C ASP A 94 -5.34 24.99 -28.03
N PRO A 95 -6.04 26.12 -27.89
CA PRO A 95 -6.49 26.61 -26.61
C PRO A 95 -7.42 25.65 -25.86
N LYS A 96 -8.29 24.93 -26.56
CA LYS A 96 -9.21 23.98 -25.93
C LYS A 96 -8.47 22.78 -25.37
N ALA A 97 -7.51 22.24 -26.15
CA ALA A 97 -6.68 21.13 -25.70
C ALA A 97 -5.81 21.55 -24.52
N ALA A 98 -5.19 22.73 -24.57
CA ALA A 98 -4.38 23.26 -23.48
C ALA A 98 -5.20 23.41 -22.20
N GLN A 99 -6.44 23.89 -22.31
CA GLN A 99 -7.34 24.04 -21.17
C GLN A 99 -7.71 22.68 -20.56
N THR A 100 -7.96 21.67 -21.39
CA THR A 100 -8.24 20.31 -20.93
C THR A 100 -7.05 19.72 -20.16
N ILE A 101 -5.85 19.90 -20.68
CA ILE A 101 -4.62 19.43 -20.02
C ILE A 101 -4.42 20.14 -18.68
N THR A 102 -4.61 21.44 -18.63
CA THR A 102 -4.47 22.23 -17.40
C THR A 102 -5.46 21.74 -16.35
N ARG A 103 -6.71 21.48 -16.75
CA ARG A 103 -7.77 21.01 -15.85
C ARG A 103 -7.45 19.62 -15.29
N ARG A 104 -6.94 18.71 -16.14
CA ARG A 104 -6.53 17.37 -15.72
C ARG A 104 -5.35 17.40 -14.77
N ALA A 105 -4.35 18.22 -15.06
CA ALA A 105 -3.18 18.37 -14.19
C ALA A 105 -3.60 18.87 -12.81
N LYS A 106 -4.52 19.82 -12.75
CA LYS A 106 -5.05 20.34 -11.50
C LYS A 106 -5.78 19.25 -10.70
N PHE A 107 -6.60 18.44 -11.38
CA PHE A 107 -7.30 17.32 -10.75
C PHE A 107 -6.31 16.35 -10.08
N TYR A 108 -5.27 15.93 -10.79
CA TYR A 108 -4.29 14.99 -10.24
C TYR A 108 -3.54 15.58 -9.04
N ARG A 109 -3.19 16.87 -9.08
CA ARG A 109 -2.55 17.53 -7.94
C ARG A 109 -3.46 17.62 -6.73
N GLU A 110 -4.73 17.91 -6.95
CA GLU A 110 -5.70 17.99 -5.88
C GLU A 110 -5.93 16.61 -5.24
N MET A 111 -6.02 15.55 -6.06
CA MET A 111 -6.14 14.17 -5.55
C MET A 111 -4.90 13.73 -4.78
N GLU A 112 -3.72 14.08 -5.28
CA GLU A 112 -2.46 13.83 -4.58
C GLU A 112 -2.48 14.47 -3.19
N ALA A 113 -2.90 15.73 -3.11
CA ALA A 113 -2.98 16.45 -1.85
C ALA A 113 -3.98 15.82 -0.87
N VAL A 114 -5.15 15.38 -1.37
CA VAL A 114 -6.16 14.71 -0.55
C VAL A 114 -5.60 13.42 0.05
N ILE A 115 -4.92 12.62 -0.76
CA ILE A 115 -4.32 11.36 -0.28
C ILE A 115 -3.22 11.65 0.73
N ARG A 116 -2.33 12.60 0.44
CA ARG A 116 -1.26 13.00 1.35
C ARG A 116 -1.81 13.44 2.69
N ASP A 117 -2.82 14.31 2.69
CA ASP A 117 -3.42 14.83 3.91
C ASP A 117 -4.13 13.73 4.68
N GLY A 118 -4.83 12.81 3.99
CA GLY A 118 -5.48 11.67 4.61
C GLY A 118 -4.50 10.74 5.30
N ILE A 119 -3.39 10.43 4.64
CA ILE A 119 -2.32 9.60 5.23
C ILE A 119 -1.73 10.26 6.47
N GLN A 120 -1.42 11.57 6.36
CA GLN A 120 -0.85 12.32 7.46
C GLN A 120 -1.77 12.35 8.68
N LYS A 121 -3.07 12.52 8.43
CA LYS A 121 -4.09 12.57 9.48
C LYS A 121 -4.21 11.25 10.26
N HIS A 122 -3.96 10.12 9.60
CA HIS A 122 -4.09 8.80 10.20
C HIS A 122 -2.74 8.20 10.62
N ARG A 123 -1.69 8.97 10.57
CA ARG A 123 -0.38 8.53 11.01
C ARG A 123 -0.37 8.33 12.52
N THR A 124 0.12 7.16 12.96
CA THR A 124 0.25 6.86 14.38
C THR A 124 1.59 7.42 14.88
N PRO A 125 1.62 8.10 16.04
CA PRO A 125 2.89 8.55 16.61
C PRO A 125 3.88 7.39 16.80
N GLY A 126 5.10 7.56 16.30
CA GLY A 126 6.15 6.54 16.41
C GLY A 126 6.26 5.59 15.24
N ASP A 127 5.43 5.74 14.23
CA ASP A 127 5.51 4.95 12.99
C ASP A 127 6.49 5.56 11.97
#